data_9e7001d8d2823d83ae7138151d72213b
#
_entry.id   9e7001d8d2823d83ae7138151d72213b
#
_cell.length_a   1.000
_cell.length_b   1.000
_cell.length_c   1.000
_cell.angle_alpha   90.00
_cell.angle_beta   90.00
_cell.angle_gamma   90.00
#
_symmetry.space_group_name_H-M   'P 1'
#
loop_
_entity.id
_entity.type
_entity.pdbx_description
1 polymer ?
#
loop_
_entity_poly.entity_id
_entity_poly.type
_entity_poly.pdbx_seq_one_letter_code
_entity_poly.pdbx_strand_id
1 'polypeptide(L)'
;VSEYVSTGCDAIDDLLGGGLERGAVTQVYGPPAAGKTNFALSAVMEVAAAGDAALYIDTEGLSADRMEQVARGRARGTAQTVDDLAGRLIITEALDYDEQTEAVQDAAEFAAEVELIVLDSATGFYRLRRDDEDGGETLRDVARQITHLLSLARKHDIAVLYTNQVFTH
;
A
#
# COMPACT_ATOMS: atom_id res chain seq x y z
N VAL A 1 -10.96 -18.92 -4.31
CA VAL A 1 -10.23 -17.67 -4.01
C VAL A 1 -11.24 -16.61 -3.57
N SER A 2 -11.00 -15.99 -2.42
CA SER A 2 -11.86 -14.92 -1.91
C SER A 2 -11.88 -13.71 -2.83
N GLU A 3 -13.01 -13.04 -2.94
CA GLU A 3 -13.14 -11.77 -3.65
C GLU A 3 -12.45 -10.60 -2.92
N TYR A 4 -12.01 -10.83 -1.69
CA TYR A 4 -11.44 -9.80 -0.82
C TYR A 4 -10.10 -10.25 -0.26
N VAL A 5 -9.25 -9.25 0.02
CA VAL A 5 -8.01 -9.41 0.78
C VAL A 5 -8.23 -8.81 2.16
N SER A 6 -8.04 -9.59 3.23
CA SER A 6 -8.25 -9.11 4.60
C SER A 6 -7.28 -7.98 4.94
N THR A 7 -7.78 -7.00 5.69
CA THR A 7 -6.97 -5.90 6.24
C THR A 7 -6.23 -6.31 7.52
N GLY A 8 -6.52 -7.49 8.06
CA GLY A 8 -6.02 -7.92 9.37
C GLY A 8 -6.83 -7.40 10.55
N CYS A 9 -7.87 -6.63 10.29
CA CYS A 9 -8.78 -6.10 11.32
C CYS A 9 -10.22 -6.49 10.97
N ASP A 10 -10.81 -7.37 11.76
CA ASP A 10 -12.15 -7.90 11.48
C ASP A 10 -13.21 -6.79 11.41
N ALA A 11 -13.12 -5.80 12.29
CA ALA A 11 -14.06 -4.68 12.30
C ALA A 11 -14.00 -3.85 11.01
N ILE A 12 -12.81 -3.66 10.47
CA ILE A 12 -12.62 -2.93 9.21
C ILE A 12 -13.07 -3.79 8.04
N ASP A 13 -12.74 -5.07 8.04
CA ASP A 13 -13.19 -5.99 6.99
C ASP A 13 -14.72 -6.03 6.92
N ASP A 14 -15.40 -6.04 8.07
CA ASP A 14 -16.88 -6.01 8.13
C ASP A 14 -17.42 -4.70 7.54
N LEU A 15 -16.80 -3.56 7.86
CA LEU A 15 -17.19 -2.26 7.31
C LEU A 15 -17.02 -2.20 5.78
N LEU A 16 -16.00 -2.89 5.26
CA LEU A 16 -15.70 -2.95 3.83
C LEU A 16 -16.47 -4.06 3.10
N GLY A 17 -17.32 -4.81 3.82
CA GLY A 17 -18.07 -5.90 3.21
C GLY A 17 -17.25 -7.17 2.98
N GLY A 18 -16.06 -7.29 3.57
CA GLY A 18 -15.22 -8.48 3.48
C GLY A 18 -13.71 -8.18 3.47
N GLY A 19 -13.32 -6.96 3.23
CA GLY A 19 -11.91 -6.53 3.16
C GLY A 19 -11.64 -5.66 1.96
N LEU A 20 -10.38 -5.65 1.51
CA LEU A 20 -9.98 -4.94 0.30
C LEU A 20 -10.43 -5.72 -0.92
N GLU A 21 -11.19 -5.08 -1.80
CA GLU A 21 -11.76 -5.74 -2.97
C GLU A 21 -10.69 -6.05 -4.02
N ARG A 22 -10.66 -7.29 -4.51
CA ARG A 22 -9.80 -7.66 -5.64
C ARG A 22 -10.32 -7.03 -6.92
N GLY A 23 -9.41 -6.68 -7.81
CA GLY A 23 -9.77 -6.01 -9.05
C GLY A 23 -10.12 -4.54 -8.88
N ALA A 24 -9.86 -3.97 -7.72
CA ALA A 24 -10.19 -2.60 -7.37
C ALA A 24 -9.03 -1.89 -6.68
N VAL A 25 -9.12 -0.56 -6.61
CA VAL A 25 -8.21 0.28 -5.83
C VAL A 25 -8.99 0.89 -4.68
N THR A 26 -8.48 0.72 -3.47
CA THR A 26 -9.07 1.29 -2.25
C THR A 26 -8.19 2.43 -1.75
N GLN A 27 -8.80 3.55 -1.43
CA GLN A 27 -8.12 4.70 -0.85
C GLN A 27 -8.41 4.79 0.65
N VAL A 28 -7.34 5.00 1.43
CA VAL A 28 -7.43 5.41 2.83
C VAL A 28 -6.89 6.82 2.95
N TYR A 29 -7.71 7.72 3.45
CA TYR A 29 -7.32 9.12 3.61
C TYR A 29 -7.59 9.59 5.04
N GLY A 30 -6.84 10.60 5.45
CA GLY A 30 -6.98 11.21 6.76
C GLY A 30 -5.87 12.20 7.02
N PRO A 31 -5.95 12.94 8.16
CA PRO A 31 -4.90 13.86 8.54
C PRO A 31 -3.59 13.13 8.85
N PRO A 32 -2.47 13.88 8.91
CA PRO A 32 -1.20 13.31 9.36
C PRO A 32 -1.36 12.60 10.72
N ALA A 33 -0.63 11.49 10.91
CA ALA A 33 -0.63 10.69 12.13
C ALA A 33 -1.99 10.05 12.51
N ALA A 34 -2.90 9.90 11.55
CA ALA A 34 -4.19 9.23 11.77
C ALA A 34 -4.11 7.69 11.73
N GLY A 35 -2.92 7.12 11.53
CA GLY A 35 -2.74 5.66 11.51
C GLY A 35 -2.82 5.02 10.13
N LYS A 36 -2.76 5.79 9.04
CA LYS A 36 -2.84 5.28 7.67
C LYS A 36 -1.72 4.29 7.34
N THR A 37 -0.49 4.61 7.72
CA THR A 37 0.66 3.73 7.51
C THR A 37 0.53 2.45 8.33
N ASN A 38 0.08 2.53 9.58
CA ASN A 38 -0.16 1.34 10.41
C ASN A 38 -1.24 0.45 9.80
N PHE A 39 -2.29 1.02 9.26
CA PHE A 39 -3.33 0.29 8.55
C PHE A 39 -2.74 -0.45 7.33
N ALA A 40 -1.97 0.24 6.51
CA ALA A 40 -1.33 -0.35 5.32
C ALA A 40 -0.35 -1.46 5.70
N LEU A 41 0.46 -1.26 6.75
CA LEU A 41 1.39 -2.27 7.25
C LEU A 41 0.65 -3.50 7.78
N SER A 42 -0.44 -3.31 8.52
CA SER A 42 -1.26 -4.41 9.02
C SER A 42 -1.84 -5.25 7.88
N ALA A 43 -2.28 -4.60 6.81
CA ALA A 43 -2.81 -5.29 5.63
C ALA A 43 -1.74 -6.15 4.93
N VAL A 44 -0.53 -5.62 4.71
CA VAL A 44 0.54 -6.39 4.06
C VAL A 44 1.02 -7.54 4.97
N MET A 45 1.06 -7.33 6.29
CA MET A 45 1.44 -8.39 7.23
C MET A 45 0.38 -9.50 7.28
N GLU A 46 -0.89 -9.17 7.14
CA GLU A 46 -1.96 -10.18 7.05
C GLU A 46 -1.81 -11.03 5.80
N VAL A 47 -1.49 -10.43 4.65
CA VAL A 47 -1.19 -11.15 3.41
C VAL A 47 0.01 -12.08 3.63
N ALA A 48 1.08 -11.59 4.23
CA ALA A 48 2.27 -12.38 4.51
C ALA A 48 1.97 -13.53 5.49
N ALA A 49 1.16 -13.30 6.50
CA ALA A 49 0.76 -14.32 7.47
C ALA A 49 -0.10 -15.43 6.84
N ALA A 50 -0.82 -15.12 5.78
CA ALA A 50 -1.58 -16.11 5.00
C ALA A 50 -0.69 -16.93 4.05
N GLY A 51 0.61 -16.65 3.98
CA GLY A 51 1.56 -17.34 3.12
C GLY A 51 1.74 -16.72 1.75
N ASP A 52 1.16 -15.56 1.51
CA ASP A 52 1.20 -14.84 0.23
C ASP A 52 2.19 -13.68 0.26
N ALA A 53 2.42 -13.05 -0.87
CA ALA A 53 3.33 -11.93 -1.00
C ALA A 53 2.58 -10.61 -1.22
N ALA A 54 3.20 -9.52 -0.80
CA ALA A 54 2.68 -8.16 -1.00
C ALA A 54 3.82 -7.22 -1.41
N LEU A 55 3.47 -6.23 -2.24
CA LEU A 55 4.37 -5.16 -2.64
C LEU A 55 4.00 -3.88 -1.88
N TYR A 56 4.97 -3.27 -1.22
CA TYR A 56 4.82 -2.01 -0.50
C TYR A 56 5.72 -0.96 -1.13
N ILE A 57 5.10 0.04 -1.75
CA ILE A 57 5.80 1.20 -2.32
C ILE A 57 5.77 2.31 -1.27
N ASP A 58 6.93 2.61 -0.69
CA ASP A 58 7.09 3.55 0.41
C ASP A 58 7.64 4.88 -0.09
N THR A 59 6.86 5.95 0.10
CA THR A 59 7.26 7.33 -0.21
C THR A 59 7.46 8.17 1.06
N GLU A 60 7.19 7.60 2.24
CA GLU A 60 7.15 8.33 3.52
C GLU A 60 8.39 8.09 4.40
N GLY A 61 9.33 7.26 3.93
CA GLY A 61 10.54 6.94 4.71
C GLY A 61 10.27 6.01 5.88
N LEU A 62 9.54 4.94 5.65
CA LEU A 62 9.22 3.94 6.66
C LEU A 62 10.49 3.33 7.25
N SER A 63 10.61 3.31 8.58
CA SER A 63 11.74 2.68 9.24
C SER A 63 11.63 1.15 9.25
N ALA A 64 12.78 0.49 9.15
CA ALA A 64 12.86 -0.96 9.30
C ALA A 64 12.35 -1.42 10.66
N ASP A 65 12.60 -0.65 11.71
CA ASP A 65 12.15 -0.95 13.07
C ASP A 65 10.63 -0.97 13.18
N ARG A 66 9.94 -0.04 12.52
CA ARG A 66 8.48 0.02 12.51
C ARG A 66 7.88 -1.18 11.80
N MET A 67 8.45 -1.55 10.66
CA MET A 67 8.03 -2.74 9.93
C MET A 67 8.24 -4.00 10.74
N GLU A 68 9.40 -4.15 11.39
CA GLU A 68 9.70 -5.26 12.26
C GLU A 68 8.73 -5.33 13.44
N GLN A 69 8.37 -4.18 14.02
CA GLN A 69 7.43 -4.11 15.14
C GLN A 69 6.04 -4.64 14.72
N VAL A 70 5.55 -4.27 13.55
CA VAL A 70 4.26 -4.76 13.04
C VAL A 70 4.34 -6.25 12.73
N ALA A 71 5.43 -6.71 12.11
CA ALA A 71 5.65 -8.13 11.84
C ALA A 71 5.70 -8.96 13.12
N ARG A 72 6.40 -8.46 14.14
CA ARG A 72 6.49 -9.11 15.45
C ARG A 72 5.11 -9.24 16.11
N GLY A 73 4.33 -8.18 16.06
CA GLY A 73 2.96 -8.18 16.59
C GLY A 73 2.08 -9.21 15.89
N ARG A 74 2.20 -9.34 14.57
CA ARG A 74 1.40 -10.30 13.80
C ARG A 74 1.87 -11.74 13.98
N ALA A 75 3.16 -11.97 14.15
CA ALA A 75 3.73 -13.30 14.37
C ALA A 75 3.44 -13.86 15.76
N ARG A 76 3.13 -12.99 16.73
CA ARG A 76 2.92 -13.37 18.13
C ARG A 76 1.81 -14.42 18.25
N GLY A 77 2.10 -15.51 18.95
CA GLY A 77 1.16 -16.60 19.15
C GLY A 77 0.96 -17.50 17.92
N THR A 78 1.77 -17.34 16.89
CA THR A 78 1.75 -18.18 15.68
C THR A 78 3.05 -18.98 15.57
N ALA A 79 3.07 -19.96 14.67
CA ALA A 79 4.30 -20.71 14.36
C ALA A 79 5.23 -19.96 13.39
N GLN A 80 4.80 -18.81 12.86
CA GLN A 80 5.59 -18.01 11.92
C GLN A 80 6.53 -17.08 12.66
N THR A 81 7.70 -16.84 12.08
CA THR A 81 8.69 -15.89 12.60
C THR A 81 8.56 -14.54 11.89
N VAL A 82 9.19 -13.49 12.46
CA VAL A 82 9.30 -12.19 11.80
C VAL A 82 9.97 -12.34 10.43
N ASP A 83 11.01 -13.17 10.33
CA ASP A 83 11.71 -13.40 9.06
C ASP A 83 10.82 -14.08 8.01
N ASP A 84 9.96 -15.00 8.43
CA ASP A 84 8.97 -15.61 7.54
C ASP A 84 8.06 -14.56 6.91
N LEU A 85 7.53 -13.65 7.72
CA LEU A 85 6.64 -12.59 7.25
C LEU A 85 7.39 -11.57 6.40
N ALA A 86 8.54 -11.09 6.86
CA ALA A 86 9.34 -10.11 6.13
C ALA A 86 9.80 -10.65 4.77
N GLY A 87 10.10 -11.94 4.68
CA GLY A 87 10.53 -12.58 3.43
C GLY A 87 9.47 -12.62 2.33
N ARG A 88 8.20 -12.38 2.69
CA ARG A 88 7.09 -12.33 1.71
C ARG A 88 6.72 -10.90 1.30
N LEU A 89 7.41 -9.91 1.82
CA LEU A 89 7.17 -8.51 1.47
C LEU A 89 8.24 -8.02 0.50
N ILE A 90 7.79 -7.38 -0.57
CA ILE A 90 8.65 -6.67 -1.51
C ILE A 90 8.47 -5.18 -1.20
N ILE A 91 9.56 -4.53 -0.80
CA ILE A 91 9.52 -3.11 -0.43
C ILE A 91 10.31 -2.32 -1.43
N THR A 92 9.67 -1.35 -2.05
CA THR A 92 10.31 -0.39 -2.94
C THR A 92 10.23 0.99 -2.29
N GLU A 93 11.39 1.60 -2.05
CA GLU A 93 11.47 2.94 -1.51
C GLU A 93 11.57 3.95 -2.65
N ALA A 94 10.77 5.01 -2.57
CA ALA A 94 10.84 6.14 -3.48
C ALA A 94 11.17 7.40 -2.68
N LEU A 95 12.24 8.08 -3.07
CA LEU A 95 12.76 9.25 -2.34
C LEU A 95 12.29 10.56 -2.95
N ASP A 96 11.76 10.52 -4.18
CA ASP A 96 11.18 11.66 -4.86
C ASP A 96 10.03 11.21 -5.77
N TYR A 97 9.40 12.18 -6.44
CA TYR A 97 8.26 11.93 -7.30
C TYR A 97 8.62 11.09 -8.54
N ASP A 98 9.80 11.31 -9.10
CA ASP A 98 10.24 10.56 -10.29
C ASP A 98 10.48 9.09 -9.92
N GLU A 99 11.07 8.82 -8.77
CA GLU A 99 11.22 7.46 -8.24
C GLU A 99 9.86 6.82 -7.91
N GLN A 100 8.90 7.60 -7.41
CA GLN A 100 7.53 7.11 -7.20
C GLN A 100 6.90 6.67 -8.52
N THR A 101 7.02 7.47 -9.56
CA THR A 101 6.50 7.13 -10.89
C THR A 101 7.12 5.84 -11.42
N GLU A 102 8.43 5.70 -11.28
CA GLU A 102 9.16 4.49 -11.69
C GLU A 102 8.72 3.27 -10.89
N ALA A 103 8.62 3.39 -9.57
CA ALA A 103 8.20 2.30 -8.70
C ALA A 103 6.77 1.83 -9.02
N VAL A 104 5.86 2.75 -9.32
CA VAL A 104 4.49 2.41 -9.73
C VAL A 104 4.47 1.68 -11.06
N GLN A 105 5.27 2.12 -12.03
CA GLN A 105 5.39 1.43 -13.32
C GLN A 105 5.99 0.04 -13.14
N ASP A 106 7.04 -0.08 -12.34
CA ASP A 106 7.73 -1.34 -12.08
C ASP A 106 6.88 -2.33 -11.29
N ALA A 107 5.81 -1.88 -10.64
CA ALA A 107 4.86 -2.76 -9.95
C ALA A 107 4.29 -3.84 -10.89
N ALA A 108 4.25 -3.58 -12.20
CA ALA A 108 3.83 -4.56 -13.19
C ALA A 108 4.68 -5.84 -13.17
N GLU A 109 5.97 -5.73 -12.81
CA GLU A 109 6.88 -6.86 -12.73
C GLU A 109 6.55 -7.82 -11.58
N PHE A 110 5.90 -7.31 -10.53
CA PHE A 110 5.57 -8.07 -9.32
C PHE A 110 4.10 -8.48 -9.24
N ALA A 111 3.25 -7.87 -10.06
CA ALA A 111 1.79 -7.98 -9.92
C ALA A 111 1.26 -9.41 -10.04
N ALA A 112 1.92 -10.27 -10.82
CA ALA A 112 1.53 -11.68 -10.96
C ALA A 112 1.87 -12.53 -9.72
N GLU A 113 2.74 -12.04 -8.85
CA GLU A 113 3.29 -12.78 -7.71
C GLU A 113 2.74 -12.33 -6.36
N VAL A 114 1.98 -11.24 -6.34
CA VAL A 114 1.48 -10.64 -5.09
C VAL A 114 -0.04 -10.67 -5.02
N GLU A 115 -0.57 -10.57 -3.82
CA GLU A 115 -2.01 -10.46 -3.57
C GLU A 115 -2.45 -9.02 -3.28
N LEU A 116 -1.51 -8.16 -2.91
CA LEU A 116 -1.76 -6.78 -2.52
C LEU A 116 -0.60 -5.89 -2.94
N ILE A 117 -0.94 -4.74 -3.52
CA ILE A 117 0.01 -3.65 -3.75
C ILE A 117 -0.43 -2.46 -2.90
N VAL A 118 0.51 -1.90 -2.13
CA VAL A 118 0.30 -0.69 -1.33
C VAL A 118 1.17 0.44 -1.88
N LEU A 119 0.57 1.61 -2.07
CA LEU A 119 1.27 2.87 -2.32
C LEU A 119 1.03 3.81 -1.12
N ASP A 120 2.04 4.04 -0.34
CA ASP A 120 1.97 4.87 0.87
C ASP A 120 3.05 5.95 0.82
N SER A 121 2.70 7.11 0.41
CA SER A 121 1.43 7.68 -0.01
C SER A 121 1.46 8.10 -1.48
N ALA A 122 0.27 8.28 -2.04
CA ALA A 122 0.15 8.69 -3.44
C ALA A 122 0.52 10.16 -3.66
N THR A 123 0.33 11.02 -2.67
CA THR A 123 0.43 12.48 -2.79
C THR A 123 1.48 13.13 -1.90
N GLY A 124 2.32 12.36 -1.21
CA GLY A 124 3.36 12.93 -0.34
C GLY A 124 4.28 13.91 -1.07
N PHE A 125 4.79 13.52 -2.24
CA PHE A 125 5.66 14.38 -3.06
C PHE A 125 4.90 15.44 -3.84
N TYR A 126 3.62 15.23 -4.14
CA TYR A 126 2.77 16.21 -4.79
C TYR A 126 2.74 17.53 -4.02
N ARG A 127 2.69 17.47 -2.71
CA ARG A 127 2.64 18.66 -1.86
C ARG A 127 3.89 19.50 -1.91
N LEU A 128 5.04 18.86 -2.13
CA LEU A 128 6.32 19.56 -2.29
C LEU A 128 6.41 20.28 -3.64
N ARG A 129 5.69 19.80 -4.64
CA ARG A 129 5.63 20.42 -5.97
C ARG A 129 4.46 21.39 -6.15
N ARG A 130 3.56 21.48 -5.18
CA ARG A 130 2.35 22.32 -5.28
C ARG A 130 2.66 23.81 -5.38
N ASP A 131 3.84 24.22 -4.92
CA ASP A 131 4.30 25.61 -4.98
C ASP A 131 4.90 25.96 -6.35
N ASP A 132 5.12 24.98 -7.21
CA ASP A 132 5.57 25.17 -8.59
C ASP A 132 4.37 25.30 -9.53
N GLU A 133 4.56 26.00 -10.66
CA GLU A 133 3.51 26.33 -11.62
C GLU A 133 2.80 25.11 -12.27
N ASP A 134 3.29 23.88 -12.02
CA ASP A 134 2.87 22.64 -12.65
C ASP A 134 1.88 21.78 -11.82
N GLY A 135 1.23 22.35 -10.79
CA GLY A 135 0.37 21.60 -9.87
C GLY A 135 -0.76 20.78 -10.53
N GLY A 136 -1.28 21.24 -11.66
CA GLY A 136 -2.32 20.52 -12.40
C GLY A 136 -1.79 19.31 -13.16
N GLU A 137 -0.59 19.40 -13.71
CA GLU A 137 0.07 18.29 -14.41
C GLU A 137 0.45 17.18 -13.44
N THR A 138 0.99 17.54 -12.28
CA THR A 138 1.35 16.56 -11.23
C THR A 138 0.13 15.79 -10.73
N LEU A 139 -1.02 16.45 -10.58
CA LEU A 139 -2.26 15.77 -10.19
C LEU A 139 -2.74 14.78 -11.24
N ARG A 140 -2.61 15.12 -12.51
CA ARG A 140 -2.91 14.20 -13.62
C ARG A 140 -1.96 13.01 -13.62
N ASP A 141 -0.70 13.21 -13.31
CA ASP A 141 0.29 12.14 -13.20
C ASP A 141 -0.03 11.18 -12.07
N VAL A 142 -0.45 11.69 -10.91
CA VAL A 142 -0.92 10.85 -9.80
C VAL A 142 -2.15 10.03 -10.25
N ALA A 143 -3.09 10.66 -10.94
CA ALA A 143 -4.27 9.96 -11.47
C ALA A 143 -3.87 8.85 -12.46
N ARG A 144 -2.88 9.08 -13.31
CA ARG A 144 -2.35 8.05 -14.21
C ARG A 144 -1.70 6.90 -13.45
N GLN A 145 -0.97 7.19 -12.36
CA GLN A 145 -0.39 6.16 -11.50
C GLN A 145 -1.48 5.27 -10.90
N ILE A 146 -2.55 5.87 -10.37
CA ILE A 146 -3.68 5.12 -9.80
C ILE A 146 -4.37 4.29 -10.89
N THR A 147 -4.56 4.85 -12.07
CA THR A 147 -5.15 4.13 -13.21
C THR A 147 -4.29 2.93 -13.61
N HIS A 148 -2.97 3.08 -13.61
CA HIS A 148 -2.05 1.97 -13.88
C HIS A 148 -2.19 0.86 -12.84
N LEU A 149 -2.21 1.22 -11.55
CA LEU A 149 -2.40 0.26 -10.47
C LEU A 149 -3.75 -0.46 -10.57
N LEU A 150 -4.81 0.28 -10.94
CA LEU A 150 -6.12 -0.33 -11.18
C LEU A 150 -6.08 -1.36 -12.31
N SER A 151 -5.35 -1.06 -13.39
CA SER A 151 -5.20 -2.01 -14.50
C SER A 151 -4.51 -3.30 -14.05
N LEU A 152 -3.50 -3.20 -13.17
CA LEU A 152 -2.83 -4.35 -12.58
C LEU A 152 -3.77 -5.15 -11.66
N ALA A 153 -4.56 -4.44 -10.86
CA ALA A 153 -5.54 -5.08 -9.97
C ALA A 153 -6.53 -5.93 -10.77
N ARG A 154 -7.04 -5.41 -11.87
CA ARG A 154 -8.00 -6.10 -12.74
C ARG A 154 -7.34 -7.26 -13.50
N LYS A 155 -6.17 -7.03 -14.05
CA LYS A 155 -5.46 -8.04 -14.85
C LYS A 155 -5.08 -9.27 -14.03
N HIS A 156 -4.65 -9.07 -12.79
CA HIS A 156 -4.11 -10.13 -11.93
C HIS A 156 -5.06 -10.55 -10.81
N ASP A 157 -6.24 -9.94 -10.72
CA ASP A 157 -7.23 -10.20 -9.66
C ASP A 157 -6.64 -10.03 -8.26
N ILE A 158 -5.94 -8.93 -8.06
CA ILE A 158 -5.31 -8.55 -6.80
C ILE A 158 -5.94 -7.27 -6.25
N ALA A 159 -5.67 -6.96 -4.98
CA ALA A 159 -6.10 -5.73 -4.36
C ALA A 159 -5.00 -4.67 -4.43
N VAL A 160 -5.41 -3.41 -4.52
CA VAL A 160 -4.51 -2.25 -4.44
C VAL A 160 -5.04 -1.31 -3.37
N LEU A 161 -4.15 -0.86 -2.51
CA LEU A 161 -4.43 0.13 -1.46
C LEU A 161 -3.49 1.30 -1.61
N TYR A 162 -4.01 2.51 -1.61
CA TYR A 162 -3.14 3.68 -1.48
C TYR A 162 -3.61 4.60 -0.36
N THR A 163 -2.66 5.27 0.26
CA THR A 163 -2.92 6.24 1.32
C THR A 163 -2.80 7.65 0.79
N ASN A 164 -3.53 8.54 1.42
CA ASN A 164 -3.53 9.95 1.07
C ASN A 164 -3.71 10.80 2.31
N GLN A 165 -3.03 11.95 2.38
CA GLN A 165 -3.21 12.88 3.48
C GLN A 165 -4.17 13.98 3.08
N VAL A 166 -5.08 14.31 4.01
CA VAL A 166 -5.99 15.42 3.88
C VAL A 166 -5.60 16.47 4.92
N PHE A 167 -5.45 17.72 4.48
CA PHE A 167 -5.23 18.84 5.37
C PHE A 167 -6.54 19.59 5.53
N THR A 168 -6.94 19.78 6.78
CA THR A 168 -8.01 20.72 7.13
C THR A 168 -7.39 22.09 7.37
N HIS A 169 -7.94 23.08 6.72
CA HIS A 169 -7.58 24.48 6.95
C HIS A 169 -8.25 25.00 8.21
#